data_722e4f5afab6101a8c7ab4f4d65a64f1
#
_entry.id   722e4f5afab6101a8c7ab4f4d65a64f1
#
_cell.length_a   1.000
_cell.length_b   1.000
_cell.length_c   1.000
_cell.angle_alpha   90.00
_cell.angle_beta   90.00
_cell.angle_gamma   90.00
#
_symmetry.space_group_name_H-M   'P 1'
#
loop_
_entity.id
_entity.type
_entity.pdbx_description
1 polymer ?
#
loop_
_entity_poly.entity_id
_entity_poly.type
_entity_poly.pdbx_seq_one_letter_code
_entity_poly.pdbx_strand_id
1 'polypeptide(L)'
;LCNPSNRRTPRGSWVGWQARYGSLKVGKRRFLQVIEDRGLDVVTQVFFDMQDYTEKGLREKIRALPDGVYYGEEWFEDDGITATPFGVRLSLIVDGDEIIFDFTRSDPQANGPINAPYVVTMSASLNALLYMIGGDLPVNAGLNRTVRIVTKAGTIRCVRLPGSSVGGQTESSPSLMG
;
A
#
# COMPACT_ATOMS: atom_id res chain seq x y z
N LEU A 1 -24.53 7.01 -6.96
CA LEU A 1 -24.58 7.70 -8.27
C LEU A 1 -23.39 8.65 -8.34
N CYS A 2 -22.32 8.30 -9.09
CA CYS A 2 -21.20 9.21 -9.32
C CYS A 2 -21.71 10.55 -9.84
N ASN A 3 -21.38 11.63 -9.16
CA ASN A 3 -21.71 12.98 -9.60
C ASN A 3 -21.15 13.21 -11.03
N PRO A 4 -21.98 13.49 -12.03
CA PRO A 4 -21.54 13.67 -13.42
C PRO A 4 -20.54 14.81 -13.59
N SER A 5 -20.50 15.78 -12.66
CA SER A 5 -19.60 16.93 -12.71
C SER A 5 -18.14 16.59 -12.39
N ASN A 6 -17.85 15.42 -11.81
CA ASN A 6 -16.49 14.98 -11.47
C ASN A 6 -15.87 14.03 -12.51
N ARG A 7 -16.51 13.85 -13.68
CA ARG A 7 -15.88 13.13 -14.77
C ARG A 7 -14.76 13.98 -15.36
N ARG A 8 -13.51 13.52 -15.19
CA ARG A 8 -12.40 14.03 -15.98
C ARG A 8 -12.81 14.05 -17.45
N THR A 9 -12.68 15.18 -18.11
CA THR A 9 -12.99 15.27 -19.53
C THR A 9 -12.24 14.17 -20.30
N PRO A 10 -12.81 13.57 -21.36
CA PRO A 10 -12.12 12.53 -22.15
C PRO A 10 -10.72 12.96 -22.61
N ARG A 11 -10.52 14.26 -22.90
CA ARG A 11 -9.21 14.85 -23.20
C ARG A 11 -8.21 14.74 -22.06
N GLY A 12 -8.61 15.07 -20.82
CA GLY A 12 -7.71 14.96 -19.66
C GLY A 12 -7.29 13.52 -19.34
N SER A 13 -8.19 12.57 -19.56
CA SER A 13 -7.89 11.13 -19.43
C SER A 13 -6.89 10.68 -20.51
N TRP A 14 -7.06 11.13 -21.75
CA TRP A 14 -6.17 10.78 -22.86
C TRP A 14 -4.74 11.31 -22.68
N VAL A 15 -4.60 12.58 -22.29
CA VAL A 15 -3.29 13.17 -21.96
C VAL A 15 -2.60 12.41 -20.82
N GLY A 16 -3.35 12.02 -19.78
CA GLY A 16 -2.84 11.21 -18.69
C GLY A 16 -2.33 9.84 -19.15
N TRP A 17 -3.03 9.18 -20.08
CA TRP A 17 -2.59 7.92 -20.66
C TRP A 17 -1.32 8.08 -21.53
N GLN A 18 -1.26 9.12 -22.35
CA GLN A 18 -0.06 9.42 -23.15
C GLN A 18 1.17 9.70 -22.28
N ALA A 19 1.00 10.46 -21.19
CA ALA A 19 2.09 10.74 -20.24
C ALA A 19 2.61 9.45 -19.59
N ARG A 20 1.71 8.56 -19.13
CA ARG A 20 2.08 7.26 -18.55
C ARG A 20 2.81 6.38 -19.57
N TYR A 21 2.31 6.31 -20.80
CA TYR A 21 2.94 5.53 -21.86
C TYR A 21 4.32 6.09 -22.24
N GLY A 22 4.45 7.42 -22.28
CA GLY A 22 5.72 8.09 -22.53
C GLY A 22 6.76 7.79 -21.44
N SER A 23 6.36 7.86 -20.16
CA SER A 23 7.25 7.54 -19.03
C SER A 23 7.72 6.09 -19.03
N LEU A 24 6.83 5.13 -19.38
CA LEU A 24 7.20 3.72 -19.53
C LEU A 24 8.23 3.49 -20.63
N LYS A 25 8.10 4.18 -21.78
CA LYS A 25 9.09 4.10 -22.87
C LYS A 25 10.46 4.61 -22.45
N VAL A 26 10.49 5.73 -21.73
CA VAL A 26 11.74 6.30 -21.20
C VAL A 26 12.37 5.36 -20.17
N GLY A 27 11.57 4.86 -19.25
CA GLY A 27 12.03 3.89 -18.24
C GLY A 27 12.62 2.64 -18.86
N LYS A 28 11.91 2.02 -19.83
CA LYS A 28 12.39 0.86 -20.57
C LYS A 28 13.74 1.12 -21.24
N ARG A 29 13.86 2.23 -21.97
CA ARG A 29 15.10 2.57 -22.68
C ARG A 29 16.27 2.72 -21.72
N ARG A 30 16.08 3.44 -20.60
CA ARG A 30 17.14 3.64 -19.61
C ARG A 30 17.52 2.35 -18.90
N PHE A 31 16.54 1.51 -18.60
CA PHE A 31 16.79 0.22 -17.98
C PHE A 31 17.58 -0.71 -18.91
N LEU A 32 17.23 -0.78 -20.18
CA LEU A 32 17.99 -1.56 -21.17
C LEU A 32 19.43 -1.05 -21.33
N GLN A 33 19.64 0.26 -21.29
CA GLN A 33 20.97 0.85 -21.30
C GLN A 33 21.82 0.41 -20.10
N VAL A 34 21.24 0.37 -18.89
CA VAL A 34 21.94 -0.14 -17.70
C VAL A 34 22.34 -1.61 -17.88
N ILE A 35 21.46 -2.43 -18.46
CA ILE A 35 21.76 -3.84 -18.75
C ILE A 35 22.89 -3.95 -19.79
N GLU A 36 22.87 -3.10 -20.81
CA GLU A 36 23.90 -3.06 -21.86
C GLU A 36 25.26 -2.67 -21.29
N ASP A 37 25.28 -1.68 -20.38
CA ASP A 37 26.51 -1.15 -19.76
C ASP A 37 27.10 -2.08 -18.68
N ARG A 38 26.27 -2.83 -17.97
CA ARG A 38 26.67 -3.60 -16.76
C ARG A 38 26.51 -5.10 -16.91
N GLY A 39 25.78 -5.58 -17.89
CA GLY A 39 25.40 -6.98 -18.05
C GLY A 39 24.14 -7.35 -17.27
N LEU A 40 23.34 -8.24 -17.84
CA LEU A 40 22.08 -8.70 -17.24
C LEU A 40 22.30 -9.41 -15.89
N ASP A 41 23.33 -10.23 -15.81
CA ASP A 41 23.62 -11.03 -14.61
C ASP A 41 23.95 -10.12 -13.42
N VAL A 42 24.77 -9.09 -13.64
CA VAL A 42 25.12 -8.10 -12.61
C VAL A 42 23.89 -7.33 -12.15
N VAL A 43 23.06 -6.85 -13.09
CA VAL A 43 21.85 -6.11 -12.77
C VAL A 43 20.86 -6.98 -11.98
N THR A 44 20.72 -8.23 -12.37
CA THR A 44 19.83 -9.19 -11.68
C THR A 44 20.34 -9.47 -10.27
N GLN A 45 21.64 -9.70 -10.11
CA GLN A 45 22.25 -9.95 -8.79
C GLN A 45 22.04 -8.74 -7.86
N VAL A 46 22.28 -7.52 -8.34
CA VAL A 46 22.08 -6.29 -7.55
C VAL A 46 20.64 -6.17 -7.07
N PHE A 47 19.63 -6.55 -7.88
CA PHE A 47 18.23 -6.54 -7.44
C PHE A 47 17.97 -7.51 -6.29
N PHE A 48 18.54 -8.70 -6.33
CA PHE A 48 18.40 -9.66 -5.23
C PHE A 48 19.14 -9.18 -3.98
N ASP A 49 20.38 -8.73 -4.13
CA ASP A 49 21.20 -8.24 -3.01
C ASP A 49 20.55 -7.03 -2.31
N MET A 50 19.93 -6.13 -3.08
CA MET A 50 19.18 -5.00 -2.50
C MET A 50 17.94 -5.45 -1.74
N GLN A 51 17.24 -6.48 -2.20
CA GLN A 51 16.09 -7.03 -1.48
C GLN A 51 16.55 -7.74 -0.20
N ASP A 52 17.63 -8.52 -0.26
CA ASP A 52 18.17 -9.21 0.89
C ASP A 52 18.71 -8.22 1.94
N TYR A 53 19.37 -7.15 1.49
CA TYR A 53 19.78 -6.04 2.37
C TYR A 53 18.59 -5.40 3.09
N THR A 54 17.51 -5.10 2.34
CA THR A 54 16.32 -4.49 2.90
C THR A 54 15.62 -5.43 3.89
N GLU A 55 15.46 -6.71 3.53
CA GLU A 55 14.89 -7.72 4.42
C GLU A 55 15.66 -7.83 5.73
N LYS A 56 16.99 -7.98 5.64
CA LYS A 56 17.86 -8.09 6.82
C LYS A 56 17.74 -6.87 7.73
N GLY A 57 17.84 -5.67 7.17
CA GLY A 57 17.73 -4.43 7.94
C GLY A 57 16.34 -4.27 8.58
N LEU A 58 15.26 -4.67 7.87
CA LEU A 58 13.92 -4.62 8.43
C LEU A 58 13.74 -5.63 9.58
N ARG A 59 14.23 -6.86 9.43
CA ARG A 59 14.19 -7.87 10.51
C ARG A 59 14.94 -7.39 11.77
N GLU A 60 16.11 -6.76 11.61
CA GLU A 60 16.85 -6.20 12.74
C GLU A 60 16.05 -5.12 13.48
N LYS A 61 15.36 -4.25 12.75
CA LYS A 61 14.50 -3.20 13.32
C LYS A 61 13.25 -3.76 13.99
N ILE A 62 12.61 -4.77 13.40
CA ILE A 62 11.43 -5.41 14.01
C ILE A 62 11.82 -6.11 15.31
N ARG A 63 12.96 -6.80 15.38
CA ARG A 63 13.46 -7.43 16.63
C ARG A 63 13.68 -6.45 17.79
N ALA A 64 13.84 -5.18 17.49
CA ALA A 64 13.95 -4.15 18.54
C ALA A 64 12.59 -3.72 19.10
N LEU A 65 11.49 -4.12 18.48
CA LEU A 65 10.14 -3.88 18.97
C LEU A 65 9.77 -5.00 19.98
N PRO A 66 9.00 -4.68 21.01
CA PRO A 66 8.47 -5.72 21.93
C PRO A 66 7.51 -6.64 21.19
N ASP A 67 7.65 -7.96 21.40
CA ASP A 67 6.67 -8.92 20.90
C ASP A 67 5.30 -8.67 21.54
N GLY A 68 4.25 -8.87 20.76
CA GLY A 68 2.90 -8.67 21.27
C GLY A 68 1.85 -8.44 20.19
N VAL A 69 0.63 -8.25 20.67
CA VAL A 69 -0.52 -7.88 19.83
C VAL A 69 -1.01 -6.50 20.25
N TYR A 70 -0.94 -5.57 19.31
CA TYR A 70 -1.34 -4.18 19.49
C TYR A 70 -2.62 -3.92 18.70
N TYR A 71 -3.55 -3.18 19.28
CA TYR A 71 -4.84 -2.89 18.65
C TYR A 71 -4.95 -1.42 18.33
N GLY A 72 -5.40 -1.12 17.11
CA GLY A 72 -5.72 0.21 16.64
C GLY A 72 -7.10 0.23 16.01
N GLU A 73 -7.80 1.34 16.17
CA GLU A 73 -9.11 1.56 15.57
C GLU A 73 -9.25 3.01 15.13
N GLU A 74 -9.75 3.21 13.92
CA GLU A 74 -10.01 4.51 13.33
C GLU A 74 -11.39 4.51 12.68
N TRP A 75 -12.08 5.66 12.70
CA TRP A 75 -13.45 5.77 12.22
C TRP A 75 -13.58 6.85 11.15
N PHE A 76 -14.26 6.50 10.07
CA PHE A 76 -14.80 7.46 9.11
C PHE A 76 -16.21 7.83 9.55
N GLU A 77 -16.53 9.11 9.58
CA GLU A 77 -17.85 9.61 10.01
C GLU A 77 -18.94 9.19 9.04
N ASP A 78 -18.62 9.15 7.73
CA ASP A 78 -19.54 8.76 6.66
C ASP A 78 -18.77 8.23 5.44
N ASP A 79 -19.50 7.76 4.42
CA ASP A 79 -18.92 7.31 3.15
C ASP A 79 -19.15 8.27 1.98
N GLY A 80 -19.65 9.49 2.24
CA GLY A 80 -20.05 10.48 1.24
C GLY A 80 -21.41 10.20 0.60
N ILE A 81 -22.09 9.11 1.00
CA ILE A 81 -23.43 8.71 0.51
C ILE A 81 -24.38 8.50 1.68
N THR A 82 -23.93 7.79 2.71
CA THR A 82 -24.70 7.47 3.91
C THR A 82 -24.02 8.07 5.14
N ALA A 83 -24.79 8.69 6.03
CA ALA A 83 -24.31 9.20 7.31
C ALA A 83 -24.18 8.06 8.34
N THR A 84 -23.40 7.05 7.99
CA THR A 84 -23.13 5.89 8.84
C THR A 84 -21.62 5.79 9.03
N PRO A 85 -21.12 5.70 10.27
CA PRO A 85 -19.69 5.56 10.52
C PRO A 85 -19.19 4.18 10.10
N PHE A 86 -17.91 4.14 9.64
CA PHE A 86 -17.21 2.92 9.24
C PHE A 86 -15.91 2.79 10.02
N GLY A 87 -15.70 1.67 10.68
CA GLY A 87 -14.50 1.38 11.48
C GLY A 87 -13.43 0.61 10.71
N VAL A 88 -12.21 1.15 10.71
CA VAL A 88 -11.00 0.40 10.37
C VAL A 88 -10.41 -0.15 11.65
N ARG A 89 -10.23 -1.46 11.73
CA ARG A 89 -9.66 -2.11 12.91
C ARG A 89 -8.42 -2.88 12.52
N LEU A 90 -7.33 -2.59 13.23
CA LEU A 90 -6.03 -3.21 13.05
C LEU A 90 -5.69 -4.03 14.29
N SER A 91 -5.24 -5.26 14.07
CA SER A 91 -4.43 -6.00 15.04
C SER A 91 -3.02 -6.09 14.47
N LEU A 92 -2.08 -5.39 15.08
CA LEU A 92 -0.66 -5.43 14.72
C LEU A 92 0.01 -6.47 15.61
N ILE A 93 0.55 -7.53 14.99
CA ILE A 93 1.21 -8.61 15.68
C ILE A 93 2.70 -8.54 15.40
N VAL A 94 3.51 -8.41 16.44
CA VAL A 94 4.98 -8.47 16.39
C VAL A 94 5.40 -9.81 16.96
N ASP A 95 6.11 -10.61 16.17
CA ASP A 95 6.59 -11.94 16.56
C ASP A 95 8.04 -12.13 16.08
N GLY A 96 8.98 -11.93 16.99
CA GLY A 96 10.40 -12.00 16.73
C GLY A 96 10.87 -10.97 15.69
N ASP A 97 11.02 -11.38 14.43
CA ASP A 97 11.47 -10.52 13.34
C ASP A 97 10.45 -10.39 12.20
N GLU A 98 9.22 -10.77 12.47
CA GLU A 98 8.09 -10.65 11.55
C GLU A 98 6.99 -9.77 12.13
N ILE A 99 6.23 -9.12 11.25
CA ILE A 99 5.12 -8.26 11.63
C ILE A 99 3.91 -8.56 10.76
N ILE A 100 2.73 -8.65 11.41
CA ILE A 100 1.47 -8.93 10.72
C ILE A 100 0.51 -7.78 11.00
N PHE A 101 0.00 -7.19 9.92
CA PHE A 101 -1.11 -6.24 9.96
C PHE A 101 -2.40 -6.97 9.62
N ASP A 102 -3.24 -7.24 10.61
CA ASP A 102 -4.53 -7.91 10.43
C ASP A 102 -5.68 -6.92 10.49
N PHE A 103 -6.33 -6.71 9.35
CA PHE A 103 -7.50 -5.85 9.14
C PHE A 103 -8.80 -6.63 9.00
N THR A 104 -8.83 -7.91 9.30
CA THR A 104 -10.01 -8.78 9.06
C THR A 104 -11.24 -8.34 9.85
N ARG A 105 -11.07 -7.57 10.92
CA ARG A 105 -12.12 -7.04 11.79
C ARG A 105 -12.68 -5.69 11.34
N SER A 106 -12.13 -5.08 10.27
CA SER A 106 -12.67 -3.85 9.69
C SER A 106 -14.06 -4.06 9.11
N ASP A 107 -14.84 -2.99 9.08
CA ASP A 107 -16.23 -3.01 8.65
C ASP A 107 -16.39 -3.46 7.18
N PRO A 108 -17.57 -3.93 6.79
CA PRO A 108 -17.90 -4.23 5.41
C PRO A 108 -17.63 -3.04 4.49
N GLN A 109 -17.38 -3.31 3.20
CA GLN A 109 -17.17 -2.25 2.23
C GLN A 109 -18.37 -1.30 2.17
N ALA A 110 -18.06 0.00 2.08
CA ALA A 110 -19.04 1.07 1.96
C ALA A 110 -19.57 1.19 0.53
N ASN A 111 -20.74 1.81 0.37
CA ASN A 111 -21.28 2.17 -0.93
C ASN A 111 -20.55 3.37 -1.55
N GLY A 112 -20.00 4.24 -0.71
CA GLY A 112 -19.23 5.41 -1.08
C GLY A 112 -17.77 5.11 -1.44
N PRO A 113 -17.00 6.14 -1.80
CA PRO A 113 -15.65 6.00 -2.36
C PRO A 113 -14.54 5.76 -1.35
N ILE A 114 -14.82 5.58 -0.05
CA ILE A 114 -13.83 5.46 1.02
C ILE A 114 -13.08 4.12 1.06
N ASN A 115 -13.54 3.12 0.29
CA ASN A 115 -12.92 1.80 0.29
C ASN A 115 -11.50 1.79 -0.28
N ALA A 116 -10.66 0.92 0.24
CA ALA A 116 -9.31 0.69 -0.24
C ALA A 116 -9.19 -0.68 -0.95
N PRO A 117 -8.60 -0.74 -2.14
CA PRO A 117 -8.10 -2.01 -2.69
C PRO A 117 -6.96 -2.56 -1.82
N TYR A 118 -6.74 -3.87 -1.86
CA TYR A 118 -5.67 -4.53 -1.10
C TYR A 118 -4.30 -3.86 -1.24
N VAL A 119 -3.93 -3.46 -2.47
CA VAL A 119 -2.63 -2.83 -2.74
C VAL A 119 -2.46 -1.48 -2.04
N VAL A 120 -3.55 -0.73 -1.84
CA VAL A 120 -3.53 0.54 -1.10
C VAL A 120 -3.35 0.27 0.38
N THR A 121 -4.06 -0.71 0.94
CA THR A 121 -3.89 -1.14 2.33
C THR A 121 -2.47 -1.62 2.59
N MET A 122 -1.91 -2.43 1.70
CA MET A 122 -0.53 -2.90 1.78
C MET A 122 0.47 -1.73 1.76
N SER A 123 0.33 -0.82 0.80
CA SER A 123 1.22 0.34 0.68
C SER A 123 1.16 1.24 1.91
N ALA A 124 -0.04 1.51 2.43
CA ALA A 124 -0.23 2.33 3.62
C ALA A 124 0.39 1.68 4.87
N SER A 125 0.20 0.35 5.05
CA SER A 125 0.80 -0.39 6.16
C SER A 125 2.33 -0.39 6.12
N LEU A 126 2.93 -0.58 4.94
CA LEU A 126 4.38 -0.50 4.77
C LEU A 126 4.92 0.91 5.04
N ASN A 127 4.21 1.95 4.60
CA ASN A 127 4.59 3.34 4.89
C ASN A 127 4.51 3.62 6.39
N ALA A 128 3.43 3.24 7.07
CA ALA A 128 3.28 3.40 8.51
C ALA A 128 4.42 2.69 9.27
N LEU A 129 4.76 1.46 8.88
CA LEU A 129 5.88 0.73 9.46
C LEU A 129 7.21 1.48 9.28
N LEU A 130 7.50 1.96 8.07
CA LEU A 130 8.73 2.71 7.80
C LEU A 130 8.82 4.01 8.60
N TYR A 131 7.70 4.69 8.84
CA TYR A 131 7.67 5.85 9.75
C TYR A 131 7.98 5.46 11.20
N MET A 132 7.43 4.34 11.67
CA MET A 132 7.66 3.84 13.04
C MET A 132 9.12 3.47 13.30
N ILE A 133 9.74 2.76 12.36
CA ILE A 133 11.07 2.16 12.57
C ILE A 133 12.23 3.03 12.05
N GLY A 134 11.94 4.18 11.46
CA GLY A 134 12.92 5.03 10.79
C GLY A 134 13.16 4.63 9.33
N GLY A 135 12.97 5.59 8.41
CA GLY A 135 12.87 5.39 6.96
C GLY A 135 14.22 5.32 6.21
N ASP A 136 15.27 4.76 6.77
CA ASP A 136 16.60 4.65 6.17
C ASP A 136 16.81 3.39 5.30
N LEU A 137 15.80 2.51 5.23
CA LEU A 137 15.83 1.32 4.40
C LEU A 137 15.31 1.60 2.98
N PRO A 138 15.92 1.01 1.94
CA PRO A 138 15.40 1.10 0.59
C PRO A 138 14.00 0.49 0.47
N VAL A 139 13.08 1.22 -0.19
CA VAL A 139 11.73 0.71 -0.44
C VAL A 139 11.73 -0.21 -1.65
N ASN A 140 11.68 -1.51 -1.40
CA ASN A 140 11.64 -2.54 -2.43
C ASN A 140 10.89 -3.79 -1.95
N ALA A 141 10.84 -4.84 -2.77
CA ALA A 141 10.12 -6.08 -2.47
C ALA A 141 10.69 -6.85 -1.26
N GLY A 142 11.90 -6.53 -0.78
CA GLY A 142 12.46 -7.10 0.45
C GLY A 142 11.60 -6.80 1.69
N LEU A 143 10.91 -5.65 1.72
CA LEU A 143 9.97 -5.32 2.80
C LEU A 143 8.84 -6.35 2.94
N ASN A 144 8.35 -6.89 1.81
CA ASN A 144 7.23 -7.83 1.81
C ASN A 144 7.58 -9.22 2.33
N ARG A 145 8.86 -9.52 2.54
CA ARG A 145 9.30 -10.84 3.04
C ARG A 145 9.14 -10.99 4.55
N THR A 146 9.09 -9.87 5.27
CA THR A 146 8.95 -9.82 6.74
C THR A 146 7.60 -9.31 7.20
N VAL A 147 6.85 -8.68 6.29
CA VAL A 147 5.57 -8.03 6.58
C VAL A 147 4.44 -8.81 5.92
N ARG A 148 3.47 -9.22 6.70
CA ARG A 148 2.26 -9.88 6.22
C ARG A 148 1.04 -9.00 6.44
N ILE A 149 0.28 -8.76 5.38
CA ILE A 149 -0.98 -8.01 5.42
C ILE A 149 -2.15 -8.99 5.29
N VAL A 150 -2.98 -9.05 6.29
CA VAL A 150 -4.17 -9.92 6.31
C VAL A 150 -5.42 -9.05 6.20
N THR A 151 -6.24 -9.32 5.20
CA THR A 151 -7.48 -8.58 4.96
C THR A 151 -8.60 -9.55 4.66
N LYS A 152 -9.84 -9.12 4.87
CA LYS A 152 -11.03 -9.86 4.44
C LYS A 152 -11.63 -9.16 3.22
N ALA A 153 -11.77 -9.89 2.12
CA ALA A 153 -12.35 -9.35 0.90
C ALA A 153 -13.83 -8.96 1.10
N GLY A 154 -14.21 -7.78 0.62
CA GLY A 154 -15.53 -7.18 0.86
C GLY A 154 -15.59 -6.31 2.11
N THR A 155 -14.45 -5.92 2.65
CA THR A 155 -14.33 -4.89 3.71
C THR A 155 -13.80 -3.58 3.12
N ILE A 156 -13.89 -2.49 3.89
CA ILE A 156 -13.36 -1.17 3.49
C ILE A 156 -11.84 -1.19 3.24
N ARG A 157 -11.11 -2.22 3.72
CA ARG A 157 -9.66 -2.40 3.52
C ARG A 157 -9.31 -3.42 2.43
N CYS A 158 -10.30 -4.07 1.83
CA CYS A 158 -10.12 -4.98 0.69
C CYS A 158 -11.41 -5.05 -0.13
N VAL A 159 -11.68 -3.97 -0.86
CA VAL A 159 -12.92 -3.82 -1.63
C VAL A 159 -13.01 -4.84 -2.77
N ARG A 160 -14.24 -5.35 -3.00
CA ARG A 160 -14.61 -6.15 -4.18
C ARG A 160 -15.39 -5.29 -5.17
N LEU A 161 -15.25 -5.58 -6.45
CA LEU A 161 -16.10 -4.98 -7.48
C LEU A 161 -17.59 -5.29 -7.22
N PRO A 162 -18.49 -4.33 -7.49
CA PRO A 162 -18.28 -3.02 -8.12
C PRO A 162 -18.00 -1.86 -7.14
N GLY A 163 -17.49 -2.13 -5.93
CA GLY A 163 -17.25 -1.12 -4.91
C GLY A 163 -16.34 0.01 -5.38
N SER A 164 -16.71 1.24 -5.01
CA SER A 164 -15.94 2.45 -5.33
C SER A 164 -14.75 2.61 -4.40
N SER A 165 -13.58 3.02 -4.93
CA SER A 165 -12.33 3.11 -4.17
C SER A 165 -11.53 4.37 -4.45
N VAL A 166 -12.16 5.43 -4.97
CA VAL A 166 -11.44 6.68 -5.36
C VAL A 166 -10.81 7.37 -4.15
N GLY A 167 -11.49 7.38 -3.01
CA GLY A 167 -11.02 7.96 -1.75
C GLY A 167 -10.05 7.07 -0.97
N GLY A 168 -9.84 5.83 -1.38
CA GLY A 168 -9.00 4.89 -0.64
C GLY A 168 -7.54 5.33 -0.43
N GLN A 169 -7.01 6.18 -1.31
CA GLN A 169 -5.66 6.72 -1.17
C GLN A 169 -5.60 8.00 -0.32
N THR A 170 -6.66 8.80 -0.34
CA THR A 170 -6.69 10.12 0.30
C THR A 170 -7.31 10.09 1.69
N GLU A 171 -8.32 9.23 1.89
CA GLU A 171 -9.05 9.13 3.14
C GLU A 171 -8.58 7.94 3.99
N SER A 172 -8.49 6.75 3.39
CA SER A 172 -8.20 5.52 4.13
C SER A 172 -6.71 5.26 4.36
N SER A 173 -5.80 5.89 3.60
CA SER A 173 -4.36 5.71 3.76
C SER A 173 -3.81 6.49 4.96
N PRO A 174 -4.19 7.77 5.19
CA PRO A 174 -3.74 8.52 6.36
C PRO A 174 -4.19 7.94 7.70
N SER A 175 -5.34 7.29 7.76
CA SER A 175 -5.86 6.67 8.99
C SER A 175 -4.96 5.58 9.61
N LEU A 176 -3.94 5.13 8.90
CA LEU A 176 -2.93 4.19 9.42
C LEU A 176 -1.69 4.87 9.98
N MET A 177 -1.57 6.20 9.81
CA MET A 177 -0.38 6.97 10.21
C MET A 177 -0.63 7.82 11.46
N GLY A 178 -1.86 7.93 11.92
CA GLY A 178 -2.26 8.57 13.19
C GLY A 178 -2.24 7.60 14.32
#